data_8c5de4590e6e45f00d251173d0f2079e
#
_entry.id   8c5de4590e6e45f00d251173d0f2079e
#
_cell.length_a   1.000
_cell.length_b   1.000
_cell.length_c   1.000
_cell.angle_alpha   90.00
_cell.angle_beta   90.00
_cell.angle_gamma   90.00
#
_symmetry.space_group_name_H-M   'P 1'
#
loop_
_entity.id
_entity.type
_entity.pdbx_description
1 polymer ?
#
loop_
_entity_poly.entity_id
_entity_poly.type
_entity_poly.pdbx_seq_one_letter_code
_entity_poly.pdbx_strand_id
1 'polypeptide(L)'
;MSLKHYPRIQLAQEIAKALRGESSISDAPNGLFLAAPRRTGKSTFLQRDLKPELERLGVVVVYVDLWADKKRDPALLIAQAIGQVLGEHLGHVAKLANKAGLKEIKVAGVLTVDTSKIGQVDGLTLAQALAKLQEASGKPVALIIDEAQHALTSQDGEDAMTALKSARDQMNVSGINLMIVMSGSDRDKLMRLVNNNKAPFFGSNITTFKELGPDFIAHVAQLIEAEYKSFAPLDRAALMAAFKAFGHRPQFFIAAIGQSLSPLTAPEGVRFEDALLQAGKDKVASEEEQMASDYIGLPPAEQVVLWRLLEQGQKFRPYDAAALAFYEEKLGKKLTPAQAQNALDGLRGRNPSMVWKSLRGEYAVDDAAMHHWYGVAINDGAWPPRGALVSDVVAKKRPRK
;
A
#
# COMPACT_ATOMS: atom_id res chain seq x y z
N MET A 1 23.85 3.41 -15.67
CA MET A 1 22.86 3.47 -14.59
C MET A 1 21.49 3.27 -15.17
N SER A 2 20.58 2.60 -14.48
CA SER A 2 19.22 2.32 -15.02
C SER A 2 18.23 3.35 -14.48
N LEU A 3 17.43 3.97 -15.36
CA LEU A 3 16.26 4.80 -15.01
C LEU A 3 15.24 4.05 -14.11
N LYS A 4 15.38 2.72 -13.99
CA LYS A 4 14.41 1.84 -13.31
C LYS A 4 14.45 1.93 -11.78
N HIS A 5 15.48 2.53 -11.15
CA HIS A 5 15.58 2.67 -9.70
C HIS A 5 16.39 3.91 -9.33
N TYR A 6 15.80 4.75 -8.50
CA TYR A 6 16.47 5.87 -7.83
C TYR A 6 16.69 5.49 -6.36
N PRO A 7 17.95 5.24 -5.92
CA PRO A 7 18.23 4.81 -4.57
C PRO A 7 17.95 5.93 -3.55
N ARG A 8 17.26 5.60 -2.47
CA ARG A 8 16.95 6.52 -1.36
C ARG A 8 17.75 6.14 -0.13
N ILE A 9 19.07 6.01 -0.29
CA ILE A 9 20.00 5.47 0.71
C ILE A 9 19.92 6.24 2.03
N GLN A 10 19.96 7.57 1.98
CA GLN A 10 19.90 8.39 3.19
C GLN A 10 18.60 8.17 3.97
N LEU A 11 17.44 8.13 3.28
CA LEU A 11 16.16 7.84 3.92
C LEU A 11 16.15 6.43 4.54
N ALA A 12 16.70 5.44 3.84
CA ALA A 12 16.78 4.07 4.36
C ALA A 12 17.65 4.01 5.63
N GLN A 13 18.78 4.72 5.66
CA GLN A 13 19.65 4.82 6.83
C GLN A 13 18.98 5.50 8.03
N GLU A 14 18.27 6.61 7.79
CA GLU A 14 17.52 7.33 8.83
C GLU A 14 16.43 6.44 9.44
N ILE A 15 15.66 5.76 8.59
CA ILE A 15 14.60 4.84 9.03
C ILE A 15 15.18 3.62 9.75
N ALA A 16 16.25 3.04 9.25
CA ALA A 16 16.90 1.90 9.90
C ALA A 16 17.44 2.25 11.30
N LYS A 17 18.04 3.43 11.48
CA LYS A 17 18.46 3.96 12.79
C LYS A 17 17.26 4.15 13.73
N ALA A 18 16.17 4.74 13.24
CA ALA A 18 14.96 4.94 14.02
C ALA A 18 14.36 3.61 14.49
N LEU A 19 14.27 2.60 13.61
CA LEU A 19 13.76 1.26 13.94
C LEU A 19 14.60 0.54 14.99
N ARG A 20 15.92 0.77 15.01
CA ARG A 20 16.86 0.20 15.98
C ARG A 20 16.88 0.95 17.31
N GLY A 21 16.03 1.98 17.49
CA GLY A 21 15.97 2.78 18.71
C GLY A 21 17.19 3.71 18.90
N GLU A 22 17.96 4.00 17.84
CA GLU A 22 19.10 4.90 17.86
C GLU A 22 18.70 6.38 17.77
N SER A 23 17.40 6.66 17.63
CA SER A 23 16.82 8.01 17.66
C SER A 23 15.99 8.19 18.92
N SER A 24 16.37 9.13 19.78
CA SER A 24 15.70 9.39 21.06
C SER A 24 14.29 10.01 20.96
N ILE A 25 13.92 10.49 19.78
CA ILE A 25 12.63 11.16 19.54
C ILE A 25 11.70 10.36 18.59
N SER A 26 12.12 9.17 18.17
CA SER A 26 11.34 8.32 17.28
C SER A 26 10.60 7.23 18.05
N ASP A 27 9.32 7.02 17.75
CA ASP A 27 8.51 5.90 18.24
C ASP A 27 8.55 4.68 17.30
N ALA A 28 9.41 4.70 16.28
CA ALA A 28 9.56 3.62 15.30
C ALA A 28 9.81 2.22 15.92
N PRO A 29 10.48 2.06 17.09
CA PRO A 29 10.56 0.77 17.77
C PRO A 29 9.19 0.19 18.16
N ASN A 30 8.15 1.03 18.33
CA ASN A 30 6.78 0.61 18.58
C ASN A 30 6.01 0.19 17.30
N GLY A 31 6.67 0.23 16.17
CA GLY A 31 6.14 -0.05 14.84
C GLY A 31 6.13 1.18 13.95
N LEU A 32 6.61 1.02 12.73
CA LEU A 32 6.62 2.07 11.72
C LEU A 32 5.49 1.82 10.71
N PHE A 33 4.57 2.78 10.58
CA PHE A 33 3.44 2.71 9.66
C PHE A 33 3.58 3.76 8.57
N LEU A 34 3.79 3.31 7.31
CA LEU A 34 4.06 4.17 6.16
C LEU A 34 2.86 4.21 5.22
N ALA A 35 2.24 5.38 5.05
CA ALA A 35 1.18 5.59 4.08
C ALA A 35 1.69 6.37 2.87
N ALA A 36 1.39 5.89 1.66
CA ALA A 36 1.62 6.61 0.43
C ALA A 36 0.68 6.12 -0.68
N PRO A 37 0.22 6.98 -1.58
CA PRO A 37 -0.56 6.57 -2.73
C PRO A 37 0.11 5.45 -3.55
N ARG A 38 -0.68 4.71 -4.31
CA ARG A 38 -0.15 3.67 -5.20
C ARG A 38 0.83 4.27 -6.21
N ARG A 39 1.87 3.51 -6.57
CA ARG A 39 2.87 3.84 -7.61
C ARG A 39 3.80 5.01 -7.27
N THR A 40 3.86 5.45 -6.02
CA THR A 40 4.82 6.47 -5.54
C THR A 40 6.21 5.91 -5.20
N GLY A 41 6.42 4.61 -5.39
CA GLY A 41 7.71 3.95 -5.16
C GLY A 41 7.90 3.36 -3.76
N LYS A 42 6.85 3.30 -2.92
CA LYS A 42 6.88 2.76 -1.55
C LYS A 42 7.44 1.33 -1.48
N SER A 43 6.83 0.38 -2.21
CA SER A 43 7.26 -1.03 -2.22
C SER A 43 8.68 -1.20 -2.76
N THR A 44 9.05 -0.41 -3.77
CA THR A 44 10.42 -0.37 -4.31
C THR A 44 11.42 0.06 -3.23
N PHE A 45 11.11 1.12 -2.48
CA PHE A 45 11.93 1.60 -1.37
C PHE A 45 12.07 0.53 -0.28
N LEU A 46 10.98 -0.10 0.13
CA LEU A 46 11.01 -1.14 1.17
C LEU A 46 11.90 -2.31 0.77
N GLN A 47 11.82 -2.76 -0.50
CA GLN A 47 12.55 -3.94 -0.97
C GLN A 47 13.98 -3.63 -1.40
N ARG A 48 14.22 -2.48 -2.05
CA ARG A 48 15.51 -2.18 -2.69
C ARG A 48 16.41 -1.22 -1.91
N ASP A 49 15.85 -0.49 -0.93
CA ASP A 49 16.61 0.47 -0.14
C ASP A 49 16.60 0.09 1.35
N LEU A 50 15.40 -0.04 1.98
CA LEU A 50 15.31 -0.29 3.41
C LEU A 50 15.74 -1.71 3.78
N LYS A 51 15.24 -2.74 3.07
CA LYS A 51 15.61 -4.13 3.35
C LYS A 51 17.13 -4.34 3.25
N PRO A 52 17.84 -3.96 2.16
CA PRO A 52 19.28 -4.12 2.08
C PRO A 52 20.03 -3.33 3.15
N GLU A 53 19.57 -2.16 3.54
CA GLU A 53 20.20 -1.37 4.59
C GLU A 53 20.07 -2.05 5.96
N LEU A 54 18.90 -2.58 6.31
CA LEU A 54 18.72 -3.37 7.54
C LEU A 54 19.60 -4.63 7.53
N GLU A 55 19.68 -5.34 6.41
CA GLU A 55 20.56 -6.52 6.25
C GLU A 55 22.03 -6.14 6.41
N ARG A 56 22.47 -5.01 5.85
CA ARG A 56 23.83 -4.46 6.02
C ARG A 56 24.16 -4.18 7.49
N LEU A 57 23.15 -3.76 8.27
CA LEU A 57 23.26 -3.51 9.71
C LEU A 57 23.13 -4.79 10.56
N GLY A 58 23.11 -5.97 9.93
CA GLY A 58 23.06 -7.26 10.62
C GLY A 58 21.67 -7.67 11.09
N VAL A 59 20.61 -7.11 10.53
CA VAL A 59 19.22 -7.48 10.82
C VAL A 59 18.76 -8.55 9.84
N VAL A 60 18.04 -9.57 10.30
CA VAL A 60 17.34 -10.53 9.44
C VAL A 60 16.01 -9.93 9.00
N VAL A 61 15.77 -9.83 7.70
CA VAL A 61 14.56 -9.21 7.17
C VAL A 61 13.59 -10.22 6.59
N VAL A 62 12.38 -10.24 7.11
CA VAL A 62 11.22 -10.94 6.53
C VAL A 62 10.36 -9.90 5.81
N TYR A 63 10.13 -10.08 4.51
CA TYR A 63 9.26 -9.21 3.72
C TYR A 63 8.05 -10.00 3.22
N VAL A 64 6.86 -9.43 3.37
CA VAL A 64 5.62 -9.98 2.83
C VAL A 64 4.76 -8.87 2.23
N ASP A 65 4.20 -9.13 1.05
CA ASP A 65 3.21 -8.28 0.39
C ASP A 65 1.84 -8.98 0.47
N LEU A 66 0.92 -8.40 1.25
CA LEU A 66 -0.43 -8.96 1.44
C LEU A 66 -1.35 -8.77 0.22
N TRP A 67 -0.91 -8.00 -0.77
CA TRP A 67 -1.63 -7.84 -2.03
C TRP A 67 -1.22 -8.85 -3.10
N ALA A 68 -0.09 -9.53 -2.92
CA ALA A 68 0.47 -10.46 -3.92
C ALA A 68 -0.47 -11.62 -4.26
N ASP A 69 -1.26 -12.09 -3.27
CA ASP A 69 -2.30 -13.11 -3.48
C ASP A 69 -3.55 -12.78 -2.65
N LYS A 70 -4.47 -12.03 -3.24
CA LYS A 70 -5.72 -11.59 -2.59
C LYS A 70 -6.68 -12.73 -2.24
N LYS A 71 -6.46 -13.94 -2.74
CA LYS A 71 -7.32 -15.11 -2.47
C LYS A 71 -6.87 -15.85 -1.22
N ARG A 72 -5.62 -15.68 -0.80
CA ARG A 72 -5.08 -16.31 0.40
C ARG A 72 -5.34 -15.44 1.62
N ASP A 73 -5.53 -16.11 2.75
CA ASP A 73 -5.63 -15.42 4.02
C ASP A 73 -4.33 -14.67 4.35
N PRO A 74 -4.40 -13.40 4.79
CA PRO A 74 -3.23 -12.60 5.16
C PRO A 74 -2.35 -13.24 6.24
N ALA A 75 -2.95 -13.91 7.23
CA ALA A 75 -2.21 -14.60 8.30
C ALA A 75 -1.34 -15.73 7.72
N LEU A 76 -1.87 -16.46 6.74
CA LEU A 76 -1.13 -17.52 6.07
C LEU A 76 0.05 -16.97 5.26
N LEU A 77 -0.12 -15.83 4.57
CA LEU A 77 0.97 -15.19 3.83
C LEU A 77 2.10 -14.75 4.78
N ILE A 78 1.75 -14.16 5.93
CA ILE A 78 2.72 -13.77 6.96
C ILE A 78 3.45 -15.00 7.51
N ALA A 79 2.71 -16.06 7.87
CA ALA A 79 3.27 -17.29 8.40
C ALA A 79 4.24 -17.94 7.40
N GLN A 80 3.87 -18.00 6.12
CA GLN A 80 4.71 -18.54 5.05
C GLN A 80 6.00 -17.74 4.87
N ALA A 81 5.93 -16.40 4.87
CA ALA A 81 7.11 -15.56 4.75
C ALA A 81 8.09 -15.76 5.91
N ILE A 82 7.58 -15.81 7.15
CA ILE A 82 8.40 -16.11 8.34
C ILE A 82 8.99 -17.52 8.24
N GLY A 83 8.17 -18.50 7.84
CA GLY A 83 8.59 -19.91 7.71
C GLY A 83 9.70 -20.11 6.69
N GLN A 84 9.63 -19.42 5.56
CA GLN A 84 10.67 -19.46 4.53
C GLN A 84 12.01 -19.00 5.07
N VAL A 85 12.06 -17.81 5.67
CA VAL A 85 13.31 -17.22 6.19
C VAL A 85 13.85 -18.04 7.36
N LEU A 86 12.98 -18.54 8.24
CA LEU A 86 13.37 -19.45 9.33
C LEU A 86 13.99 -20.75 8.77
N GLY A 87 13.36 -21.37 7.77
CA GLY A 87 13.86 -22.58 7.13
C GLY A 87 15.23 -22.38 6.48
N GLU A 88 15.46 -21.26 5.84
CA GLU A 88 16.78 -20.90 5.27
C GLU A 88 17.86 -20.81 6.37
N HIS A 89 17.58 -20.15 7.50
CA HIS A 89 18.52 -20.04 8.63
C HIS A 89 18.79 -21.37 9.29
N LEU A 90 17.77 -22.20 9.53
CA LEU A 90 17.94 -23.55 10.08
C LEU A 90 18.77 -24.45 9.16
N GLY A 91 18.54 -24.37 7.86
CA GLY A 91 19.35 -25.10 6.86
C GLY A 91 20.82 -24.65 6.86
N HIS A 92 21.11 -23.37 7.05
CA HIS A 92 22.48 -22.88 7.20
C HIS A 92 23.15 -23.39 8.48
N VAL A 93 22.46 -23.34 9.62
CA VAL A 93 22.97 -23.85 10.90
C VAL A 93 23.29 -25.34 10.79
N ALA A 94 22.38 -26.16 10.22
CA ALA A 94 22.60 -27.59 10.02
C ALA A 94 23.80 -27.88 9.10
N LYS A 95 23.98 -27.11 8.01
CA LYS A 95 25.15 -27.25 7.12
C LYS A 95 26.47 -26.89 7.81
N LEU A 96 26.49 -25.84 8.63
CA LEU A 96 27.69 -25.45 9.40
C LEU A 96 28.04 -26.50 10.45
N ALA A 97 27.04 -27.04 11.16
CA ALA A 97 27.20 -28.11 12.13
C ALA A 97 27.82 -29.36 11.49
N ASN A 98 27.30 -29.80 10.34
CA ASN A 98 27.81 -30.93 9.59
C ASN A 98 29.27 -30.70 9.11
N LYS A 99 29.60 -29.50 8.64
CA LYS A 99 30.98 -29.14 8.24
C LYS A 99 31.97 -29.14 9.42
N ALA A 100 31.51 -28.77 10.62
CA ALA A 100 32.33 -28.78 11.84
C ALA A 100 32.50 -30.18 12.46
N GLY A 101 31.95 -31.24 11.85
CA GLY A 101 32.07 -32.61 12.33
C GLY A 101 31.27 -32.88 13.61
N LEU A 102 30.38 -31.97 13.99
CA LEU A 102 29.55 -32.08 15.18
C LEU A 102 28.34 -32.98 14.86
N LYS A 103 28.45 -34.30 15.18
CA LYS A 103 27.39 -35.30 14.94
C LYS A 103 26.12 -35.10 15.76
N GLU A 104 26.19 -34.29 16.82
CA GLU A 104 25.06 -33.94 17.67
C GLU A 104 25.23 -32.48 18.18
N ILE A 105 24.78 -31.50 17.39
CA ILE A 105 24.34 -30.26 18.01
C ILE A 105 22.85 -30.46 18.32
N LYS A 106 22.54 -30.73 19.58
CA LYS A 106 21.28 -30.32 20.17
C LYS A 106 21.22 -28.79 20.18
N VAL A 107 21.00 -28.16 19.03
CA VAL A 107 20.41 -26.82 18.97
C VAL A 107 18.99 -27.07 19.48
N ALA A 108 18.82 -26.84 20.79
CA ALA A 108 17.66 -27.22 21.57
C ALA A 108 16.35 -26.98 20.79
N GLY A 109 15.71 -28.05 20.29
CA GLY A 109 14.40 -27.99 19.64
C GLY A 109 14.30 -27.40 18.22
N VAL A 110 15.40 -26.93 17.61
CA VAL A 110 15.38 -26.21 16.31
C VAL A 110 15.42 -27.16 15.10
N LEU A 111 15.96 -28.36 15.24
CA LEU A 111 16.10 -29.33 14.14
C LEU A 111 14.81 -30.04 13.72
N THR A 112 13.70 -29.82 14.42
CA THR A 112 12.41 -30.48 14.16
C THR A 112 11.25 -29.50 13.90
N VAL A 113 11.54 -28.27 13.53
CA VAL A 113 10.49 -27.28 13.26
C VAL A 113 9.91 -27.52 11.88
N ASP A 114 8.64 -27.88 11.83
CA ASP A 114 7.85 -27.89 10.61
C ASP A 114 7.40 -26.46 10.30
N THR A 115 8.18 -25.77 9.47
CA THR A 115 7.90 -24.38 9.08
C THR A 115 6.61 -24.22 8.27
N SER A 116 6.06 -25.31 7.72
CA SER A 116 4.80 -25.30 6.99
C SER A 116 3.57 -25.16 7.90
N LYS A 117 3.73 -25.44 9.20
CA LYS A 117 2.66 -25.40 10.21
C LYS A 117 2.66 -24.12 11.07
N ILE A 118 3.49 -23.14 10.76
CA ILE A 118 3.50 -21.86 11.51
C ILE A 118 2.14 -21.20 11.41
N GLY A 119 1.60 -20.77 12.56
CA GLY A 119 0.27 -20.17 12.67
C GLY A 119 -0.89 -21.17 12.68
N GLN A 120 -0.63 -22.47 12.61
CA GLN A 120 -1.65 -23.53 12.75
C GLN A 120 -1.72 -24.06 14.19
N VAL A 121 -2.82 -24.72 14.53
CA VAL A 121 -3.11 -25.22 15.89
C VAL A 121 -1.99 -26.15 16.42
N ASP A 122 -1.45 -27.01 15.56
CA ASP A 122 -0.40 -27.99 15.92
C ASP A 122 1.02 -27.48 15.62
N GLY A 123 1.18 -26.21 15.27
CA GLY A 123 2.44 -25.61 14.85
C GLY A 123 2.95 -24.54 15.81
N LEU A 124 4.04 -23.88 15.40
CA LEU A 124 4.54 -22.71 16.10
C LEU A 124 3.58 -21.52 15.90
N THR A 125 3.34 -20.76 16.95
CA THR A 125 2.71 -19.42 16.79
C THR A 125 3.65 -18.47 16.02
N LEU A 126 3.10 -17.39 15.46
CA LEU A 126 3.92 -16.36 14.81
C LEU A 126 5.00 -15.79 15.75
N ALA A 127 4.65 -15.57 17.02
CA ALA A 127 5.58 -15.10 18.04
C ALA A 127 6.73 -16.08 18.27
N GLN A 128 6.41 -17.38 18.44
CA GLN A 128 7.42 -18.41 18.62
C GLN A 128 8.32 -18.58 17.38
N ALA A 129 7.75 -18.48 16.18
CA ALA A 129 8.52 -18.55 14.94
C ALA A 129 9.52 -17.40 14.78
N LEU A 130 9.09 -16.18 15.11
CA LEU A 130 9.96 -14.98 15.10
C LEU A 130 11.05 -15.07 16.17
N ALA A 131 10.71 -15.51 17.39
CA ALA A 131 11.69 -15.73 18.46
C ALA A 131 12.73 -16.79 18.07
N LYS A 132 12.30 -17.91 17.47
CA LYS A 132 13.21 -18.94 16.95
C LYS A 132 14.08 -18.43 15.80
N LEU A 133 13.56 -17.56 14.93
CA LEU A 133 14.36 -16.94 13.87
C LEU A 133 15.44 -16.04 14.46
N GLN A 134 15.10 -15.24 15.48
CA GLN A 134 16.06 -14.41 16.19
C GLN A 134 17.14 -15.27 16.90
N GLU A 135 16.72 -16.34 17.59
CA GLU A 135 17.64 -17.27 18.25
C GLU A 135 18.55 -17.99 17.24
N ALA A 136 18.03 -18.55 16.17
CA ALA A 136 18.79 -19.26 15.14
C ALA A 136 19.78 -18.38 14.38
N SER A 137 19.42 -17.11 14.16
CA SER A 137 20.27 -16.14 13.46
C SER A 137 21.26 -15.45 14.38
N GLY A 138 20.98 -15.35 15.69
CA GLY A 138 21.71 -14.53 16.66
C GLY A 138 21.60 -13.02 16.35
N LYS A 139 20.57 -12.59 15.59
CA LYS A 139 20.43 -11.23 15.07
C LYS A 139 19.01 -10.72 15.33
N PRO A 140 18.82 -9.38 15.46
CA PRO A 140 17.48 -8.79 15.44
C PRO A 140 16.74 -9.14 14.14
N VAL A 141 15.42 -9.19 14.21
CA VAL A 141 14.54 -9.48 13.08
C VAL A 141 13.75 -8.22 12.72
N ALA A 142 13.60 -7.93 11.44
CA ALA A 142 12.66 -6.94 10.93
C ALA A 142 11.59 -7.63 10.08
N LEU A 143 10.31 -7.43 10.44
CA LEU A 143 9.17 -7.88 9.67
C LEU A 143 8.58 -6.69 8.91
N ILE A 144 8.68 -6.71 7.59
CA ILE A 144 8.13 -5.69 6.69
C ILE A 144 6.87 -6.25 6.04
N ILE A 145 5.72 -5.64 6.32
CA ILE A 145 4.42 -6.02 5.77
C ILE A 145 3.94 -4.90 4.84
N ASP A 146 3.95 -5.17 3.54
CA ASP A 146 3.40 -4.25 2.55
C ASP A 146 1.90 -4.49 2.35
N GLU A 147 1.14 -3.41 2.12
CA GLU A 147 -0.32 -3.39 2.02
C GLU A 147 -1.01 -3.99 3.27
N ALA A 148 -0.50 -3.65 4.46
CA ALA A 148 -0.88 -4.23 5.75
C ALA A 148 -2.37 -4.10 6.09
N GLN A 149 -3.10 -3.12 5.52
CA GLN A 149 -4.55 -2.97 5.71
C GLN A 149 -5.35 -4.20 5.22
N HIS A 150 -4.76 -5.07 4.36
CA HIS A 150 -5.41 -6.30 3.93
C HIS A 150 -5.53 -7.33 5.05
N ALA A 151 -4.70 -7.25 6.10
CA ALA A 151 -4.87 -8.09 7.28
C ALA A 151 -6.24 -7.91 7.97
N LEU A 152 -6.86 -6.74 7.82
CA LEU A 152 -8.17 -6.44 8.43
C LEU A 152 -9.36 -7.04 7.65
N THR A 153 -9.14 -7.82 6.62
CA THR A 153 -10.21 -8.43 5.81
C THR A 153 -10.66 -9.80 6.29
N SER A 154 -9.89 -10.43 7.20
CA SER A 154 -10.22 -11.73 7.82
C SER A 154 -9.96 -11.72 9.33
N GLN A 155 -10.58 -12.66 10.05
CA GLN A 155 -10.36 -12.83 11.50
C GLN A 155 -8.91 -13.27 11.76
N ASP A 156 -8.43 -14.26 11.01
CA ASP A 156 -7.06 -14.77 11.17
C ASP A 156 -6.03 -13.66 10.91
N GLY A 157 -6.30 -12.74 9.97
CA GLY A 157 -5.48 -11.58 9.71
C GLY A 157 -5.46 -10.57 10.87
N GLU A 158 -6.61 -10.25 11.49
CA GLU A 158 -6.67 -9.40 12.70
C GLU A 158 -5.95 -10.07 13.88
N ASP A 159 -6.14 -11.37 14.07
CA ASP A 159 -5.49 -12.15 15.12
C ASP A 159 -3.98 -12.21 14.91
N ALA A 160 -3.53 -12.35 13.66
CA ALA A 160 -2.11 -12.27 13.32
C ALA A 160 -1.51 -10.90 13.67
N MET A 161 -2.20 -9.79 13.40
CA MET A 161 -1.73 -8.46 13.79
C MET A 161 -1.60 -8.33 15.30
N THR A 162 -2.56 -8.85 16.06
CA THR A 162 -2.52 -8.88 17.53
C THR A 162 -1.36 -9.73 18.04
N ALA A 163 -1.15 -10.90 17.45
CA ALA A 163 -0.02 -11.78 17.77
C ALA A 163 1.34 -11.13 17.48
N LEU A 164 1.46 -10.41 16.37
CA LEU A 164 2.69 -9.68 16.00
C LEU A 164 3.00 -8.54 16.98
N LYS A 165 1.97 -7.79 17.42
CA LYS A 165 2.15 -6.78 18.47
C LYS A 165 2.67 -7.41 19.77
N SER A 166 2.04 -8.51 20.21
CA SER A 166 2.47 -9.23 21.42
C SER A 166 3.89 -9.79 21.28
N ALA A 167 4.23 -10.35 20.09
CA ALA A 167 5.59 -10.84 19.80
C ALA A 167 6.62 -9.71 19.93
N ARG A 168 6.35 -8.53 19.36
CA ARG A 168 7.22 -7.37 19.47
C ARG A 168 7.42 -6.98 20.93
N ASP A 169 6.34 -6.85 21.70
CA ASP A 169 6.40 -6.43 23.11
C ASP A 169 7.23 -7.43 23.94
N GLN A 170 7.08 -8.73 23.70
CA GLN A 170 7.83 -9.78 24.39
C GLN A 170 9.32 -9.81 23.99
N MET A 171 9.62 -9.70 22.70
CA MET A 171 11.00 -9.78 22.21
C MET A 171 11.81 -8.53 22.50
N ASN A 172 11.16 -7.37 22.68
CA ASN A 172 11.85 -6.09 22.87
C ASN A 172 12.03 -5.69 24.34
N VAL A 173 11.80 -6.58 25.31
CA VAL A 173 11.94 -6.29 26.76
C VAL A 173 13.37 -5.86 27.12
N SER A 174 14.38 -6.48 26.52
CA SER A 174 15.81 -6.25 26.84
C SER A 174 16.59 -5.56 25.72
N GLY A 175 15.90 -4.98 24.75
CA GLY A 175 16.50 -4.34 23.57
C GLY A 175 15.66 -4.58 22.34
N ILE A 176 15.98 -3.93 21.22
CA ILE A 176 15.20 -4.06 19.97
C ILE A 176 15.61 -5.35 19.25
N ASN A 177 14.82 -6.42 19.45
CA ASN A 177 14.98 -7.72 18.80
C ASN A 177 13.99 -7.96 17.66
N LEU A 178 12.81 -7.29 17.70
CA LEU A 178 11.82 -7.34 16.62
C LEU A 178 11.39 -5.93 16.22
N MET A 179 11.65 -5.59 14.98
CA MET A 179 11.21 -4.36 14.32
C MET A 179 10.02 -4.69 13.41
N ILE A 180 8.96 -3.89 13.46
CA ILE A 180 7.77 -4.06 12.62
C ILE A 180 7.63 -2.82 11.75
N VAL A 181 7.59 -3.04 10.44
CA VAL A 181 7.31 -2.02 9.43
C VAL A 181 6.06 -2.43 8.66
N MET A 182 5.06 -1.59 8.68
CA MET A 182 3.82 -1.78 7.94
C MET A 182 3.62 -0.67 6.94
N SER A 183 3.20 -1.00 5.75
CA SER A 183 2.91 0.00 4.74
C SER A 183 1.54 -0.21 4.11
N GLY A 184 0.96 0.87 3.59
CA GLY A 184 -0.32 0.83 2.90
C GLY A 184 -0.44 1.92 1.84
N SER A 185 -1.20 1.62 0.81
CA SER A 185 -1.51 2.56 -0.27
C SER A 185 -2.64 3.55 0.09
N ASP A 186 -3.36 3.27 1.17
CA ASP A 186 -4.47 4.07 1.66
C ASP A 186 -4.28 4.36 3.15
N ARG A 187 -4.11 5.65 3.48
CA ARG A 187 -3.89 6.11 4.85
C ARG A 187 -5.06 5.75 5.77
N ASP A 188 -6.30 5.90 5.28
CA ASP A 188 -7.50 5.72 6.08
C ASP A 188 -7.72 4.24 6.43
N LYS A 189 -7.42 3.34 5.51
CA LYS A 189 -7.45 1.89 5.79
C LYS A 189 -6.33 1.50 6.76
N LEU A 190 -5.11 2.03 6.57
CA LEU A 190 -3.98 1.75 7.45
C LEU A 190 -4.23 2.30 8.87
N MET A 191 -4.91 3.45 9.00
CA MET A 191 -5.29 4.04 10.29
C MET A 191 -6.14 3.09 11.17
N ARG A 192 -6.85 2.15 10.58
CA ARG A 192 -7.66 1.17 11.34
C ARG A 192 -6.82 0.21 12.17
N LEU A 193 -5.53 0.05 11.84
CA LEU A 193 -4.57 -0.72 12.66
C LEU A 193 -4.12 0.02 13.92
N VAL A 194 -4.29 1.35 13.98
CA VAL A 194 -3.70 2.20 15.03
C VAL A 194 -4.67 3.12 15.77
N ASN A 195 -5.86 3.43 15.22
CA ASN A 195 -6.68 4.57 15.66
C ASN A 195 -7.80 4.27 16.65
N ASN A 196 -8.03 3.06 17.08
CA ASN A 196 -9.06 2.76 18.07
C ASN A 196 -8.53 1.83 19.16
N ASN A 197 -9.13 1.88 20.35
CA ASN A 197 -8.71 1.11 21.54
C ASN A 197 -8.66 -0.42 21.30
N LYS A 198 -9.34 -0.92 20.26
CA LYS A 198 -9.35 -2.33 19.88
C LYS A 198 -8.37 -2.63 18.74
N ALA A 199 -7.72 -1.60 18.19
CA ALA A 199 -6.75 -1.80 17.10
C ALA A 199 -5.47 -2.46 17.65
N PRO A 200 -4.87 -3.40 16.93
CA PRO A 200 -3.68 -4.13 17.38
C PRO A 200 -2.53 -3.20 17.80
N PHE A 201 -2.32 -2.13 17.06
CA PHE A 201 -1.22 -1.17 17.27
C PHE A 201 -1.73 0.20 17.74
N PHE A 202 -2.76 0.19 18.59
CA PHE A 202 -3.34 1.43 19.12
C PHE A 202 -2.27 2.36 19.72
N GLY A 203 -2.33 3.63 19.34
CA GLY A 203 -1.40 4.67 19.80
C GLY A 203 -0.16 4.85 18.93
N SER A 204 0.08 4.00 17.92
CA SER A 204 1.14 4.23 16.93
C SER A 204 0.73 5.29 15.92
N ASN A 205 1.74 6.02 15.38
CA ASN A 205 1.53 7.08 14.40
C ASN A 205 1.69 6.57 12.97
N ILE A 206 0.87 7.10 12.04
CA ILE A 206 1.07 6.87 10.61
C ILE A 206 1.90 7.99 10.02
N THR A 207 3.04 7.62 9.50
CA THR A 207 3.94 8.51 8.78
C THR A 207 3.62 8.52 7.29
N THR A 208 3.46 9.70 6.72
CA THR A 208 3.36 9.85 5.27
C THR A 208 4.73 9.58 4.65
N PHE A 209 4.79 8.61 3.72
CA PHE A 209 6.02 8.32 3.00
C PHE A 209 6.40 9.50 2.12
N LYS A 210 7.65 9.96 2.25
CA LYS A 210 8.15 11.15 1.55
C LYS A 210 8.19 10.90 0.04
N GLU A 211 7.54 11.77 -0.71
CA GLU A 211 7.55 11.74 -2.17
C GLU A 211 8.95 11.96 -2.75
N LEU A 212 9.14 11.52 -3.99
CA LEU A 212 10.31 11.88 -4.78
C LEU A 212 10.25 13.36 -5.17
N GLY A 213 11.40 14.04 -5.09
CA GLY A 213 11.48 15.47 -5.24
C GLY A 213 12.58 15.90 -6.23
N PRO A 214 13.13 17.13 -6.05
CA PRO A 214 14.11 17.71 -6.95
C PRO A 214 15.36 16.84 -7.19
N ASP A 215 15.83 16.11 -6.18
CA ASP A 215 17.00 15.23 -6.30
C ASP A 215 16.74 14.07 -7.29
N PHE A 216 15.52 13.52 -7.27
CA PHE A 216 15.11 12.52 -8.25
C PHE A 216 15.10 13.10 -9.66
N ILE A 217 14.57 14.31 -9.84
CA ILE A 217 14.54 14.99 -11.13
C ILE A 217 15.95 15.31 -11.62
N ALA A 218 16.84 15.78 -10.75
CA ALA A 218 18.24 16.00 -11.08
C ALA A 218 18.93 14.71 -11.54
N HIS A 219 18.69 13.61 -10.85
CA HIS A 219 19.21 12.29 -11.22
C HIS A 219 18.70 11.84 -12.59
N VAL A 220 17.40 11.95 -12.84
CA VAL A 220 16.78 11.61 -14.14
C VAL A 220 17.36 12.46 -15.27
N ALA A 221 17.44 13.78 -15.06
CA ALA A 221 18.00 14.70 -16.03
C ALA A 221 19.46 14.36 -16.37
N GLN A 222 20.29 14.09 -15.36
CA GLN A 222 21.70 13.68 -15.58
C GLN A 222 21.83 12.40 -16.41
N LEU A 223 20.95 11.41 -16.18
CA LEU A 223 20.97 10.17 -16.96
C LEU A 223 20.59 10.41 -18.42
N ILE A 224 19.57 11.24 -18.67
CA ILE A 224 19.14 11.56 -20.04
C ILE A 224 20.23 12.39 -20.74
N GLU A 225 20.77 13.42 -20.11
CA GLU A 225 21.83 14.28 -20.66
C GLU A 225 23.12 13.51 -21.00
N ALA A 226 23.42 12.47 -20.20
CA ALA A 226 24.59 11.63 -20.45
C ALA A 226 24.42 10.72 -21.68
N GLU A 227 23.23 10.18 -21.90
CA GLU A 227 22.93 9.24 -22.98
C GLU A 227 22.47 9.95 -24.26
N TYR A 228 21.69 11.03 -24.11
CA TYR A 228 21.06 11.79 -25.21
C TYR A 228 21.52 13.26 -25.20
N LYS A 229 22.75 13.52 -25.63
CA LYS A 229 23.40 14.84 -25.59
C LYS A 229 22.64 15.93 -26.35
N SER A 230 21.81 15.58 -27.33
CA SER A 230 20.97 16.52 -28.07
C SER A 230 19.88 17.19 -27.23
N PHE A 231 19.54 16.63 -26.07
CA PHE A 231 18.56 17.20 -25.15
C PHE A 231 19.20 18.07 -24.05
N ALA A 232 20.54 18.08 -23.93
CA ALA A 232 21.24 18.85 -22.91
C ALA A 232 21.35 20.36 -23.28
N PRO A 233 21.17 21.28 -22.31
CA PRO A 233 20.75 21.04 -20.94
C PRO A 233 19.23 20.92 -20.81
N LEU A 234 18.76 19.99 -19.97
CA LEU A 234 17.34 19.84 -19.64
C LEU A 234 16.88 20.85 -18.59
N ASP A 235 15.69 21.40 -18.76
CA ASP A 235 15.05 22.26 -17.79
C ASP A 235 14.47 21.43 -16.62
N ARG A 236 15.18 21.42 -15.48
CA ARG A 236 14.79 20.67 -14.28
C ARG A 236 13.49 21.15 -13.65
N ALA A 237 13.16 22.45 -13.80
CA ALA A 237 11.89 22.99 -13.30
C ALA A 237 10.72 22.50 -14.15
N ALA A 238 10.88 22.49 -15.47
CA ALA A 238 9.88 21.93 -16.39
C ALA A 238 9.72 20.41 -16.21
N LEU A 239 10.81 19.65 -16.03
CA LEU A 239 10.74 18.22 -15.69
C LEU A 239 10.03 17.98 -14.34
N MET A 240 10.25 18.82 -13.34
CA MET A 240 9.54 18.72 -12.07
C MET A 240 8.05 19.02 -12.22
N ALA A 241 7.68 20.01 -13.06
CA ALA A 241 6.29 20.32 -13.38
C ALA A 241 5.61 19.12 -14.10
N ALA A 242 6.32 18.51 -15.06
CA ALA A 242 5.86 17.28 -15.70
C ALA A 242 5.67 16.12 -14.68
N PHE A 243 6.65 15.88 -13.81
CA PHE A 243 6.55 14.85 -12.79
C PHE A 243 5.36 15.06 -11.83
N LYS A 244 5.09 16.30 -11.44
CA LYS A 244 3.89 16.68 -10.67
C LYS A 244 2.60 16.35 -11.43
N ALA A 245 2.56 16.61 -12.75
CA ALA A 245 1.42 16.27 -13.59
C ALA A 245 1.13 14.77 -13.62
N PHE A 246 2.15 13.90 -13.44
CA PHE A 246 1.97 12.46 -13.21
C PHE A 246 1.58 12.10 -11.76
N GLY A 247 1.31 13.07 -10.89
CA GLY A 247 0.96 12.84 -9.48
C GLY A 247 2.10 12.22 -8.68
N HIS A 248 3.34 12.62 -8.91
CA HIS A 248 4.56 12.08 -8.29
C HIS A 248 4.71 10.55 -8.43
N ARG A 249 4.24 9.98 -9.55
CA ARG A 249 4.26 8.54 -9.84
C ARG A 249 5.42 8.20 -10.79
N PRO A 250 6.59 7.78 -10.26
CA PRO A 250 7.82 7.60 -11.06
C PRO A 250 7.65 6.57 -12.18
N GLN A 251 6.84 5.52 -11.98
CA GLN A 251 6.62 4.51 -13.01
C GLN A 251 6.05 5.09 -14.31
N PHE A 252 5.04 5.96 -14.20
CA PHE A 252 4.44 6.59 -15.38
C PHE A 252 5.33 7.65 -15.99
N PHE A 253 5.98 8.45 -15.15
CA PHE A 253 6.91 9.46 -15.61
C PHE A 253 8.08 8.86 -16.40
N ILE A 254 8.70 7.77 -15.88
CA ILE A 254 9.79 7.08 -16.57
C ILE A 254 9.30 6.39 -17.85
N ALA A 255 8.09 5.84 -17.86
CA ALA A 255 7.51 5.27 -19.08
C ALA A 255 7.31 6.35 -20.17
N ALA A 256 6.79 7.52 -19.80
CA ALA A 256 6.62 8.66 -20.70
C ALA A 256 7.97 9.19 -21.23
N ILE A 257 9.00 9.26 -20.39
CA ILE A 257 10.37 9.57 -20.82
C ILE A 257 10.81 8.59 -21.91
N GLY A 258 10.66 7.29 -21.69
CA GLY A 258 11.02 6.28 -22.68
C GLY A 258 10.27 6.44 -24.01
N GLN A 259 8.98 6.79 -23.96
CA GLN A 259 8.18 7.07 -25.17
C GLN A 259 8.65 8.35 -25.88
N SER A 260 8.95 9.41 -25.15
CA SER A 260 9.40 10.68 -25.72
C SER A 260 10.84 10.66 -26.26
N LEU A 261 11.66 9.71 -25.80
CA LEU A 261 13.02 9.47 -26.32
C LEU A 261 13.06 8.44 -27.46
N SER A 262 11.97 7.68 -27.65
CA SER A 262 11.91 6.65 -28.69
C SER A 262 11.77 7.27 -30.07
N PRO A 263 12.62 6.90 -31.06
CA PRO A 263 12.49 7.40 -32.41
C PRO A 263 11.16 7.02 -33.13
N LEU A 264 10.42 6.05 -32.53
CA LEU A 264 9.13 5.60 -33.06
C LEU A 264 7.93 6.39 -32.53
N THR A 265 8.07 7.03 -31.37
CA THR A 265 6.95 7.63 -30.64
C THR A 265 7.23 9.04 -30.16
N ALA A 266 8.44 9.56 -30.35
CA ALA A 266 8.80 10.92 -29.97
C ALA A 266 7.94 11.93 -30.76
N PRO A 267 7.30 12.91 -30.11
CA PRO A 267 6.52 13.93 -30.79
C PRO A 267 7.45 14.88 -31.55
N GLU A 268 7.14 15.13 -32.82
CA GLU A 268 7.93 16.02 -33.67
C GLU A 268 7.63 17.50 -33.34
N GLY A 269 8.68 18.33 -33.31
CA GLY A 269 8.55 19.79 -33.17
C GLY A 269 8.13 20.29 -31.78
N VAL A 270 8.07 19.42 -30.79
CA VAL A 270 7.70 19.75 -29.40
C VAL A 270 8.93 19.61 -28.50
N ARG A 271 9.12 20.55 -27.57
CA ARG A 271 10.17 20.39 -26.55
C ARG A 271 9.92 19.14 -25.72
N PHE A 272 11.00 18.44 -25.35
CA PHE A 272 10.93 17.20 -24.58
C PHE A 272 10.15 17.35 -23.26
N GLU A 273 10.42 18.42 -22.51
CA GLU A 273 9.75 18.67 -21.22
C GLU A 273 8.28 19.02 -21.41
N ASP A 274 7.92 19.72 -22.46
CA ASP A 274 6.52 20.08 -22.77
C ASP A 274 5.73 18.85 -23.20
N ALA A 275 6.35 17.96 -23.97
CA ALA A 275 5.77 16.66 -24.33
C ALA A 275 5.51 15.81 -23.08
N LEU A 276 6.43 15.78 -22.12
CA LEU A 276 6.25 15.07 -20.85
C LEU A 276 5.15 15.69 -20.00
N LEU A 277 5.08 17.01 -19.94
CA LEU A 277 4.01 17.72 -19.21
C LEU A 277 2.64 17.38 -19.79
N GLN A 278 2.52 17.39 -21.13
CA GLN A 278 1.27 17.04 -21.80
C GLN A 278 0.91 15.57 -21.55
N ALA A 279 1.86 14.64 -21.68
CA ALA A 279 1.64 13.23 -21.39
C ALA A 279 1.17 12.98 -19.93
N GLY A 280 1.66 13.78 -18.98
CA GLY A 280 1.20 13.73 -17.60
C GLY A 280 -0.26 14.15 -17.44
N LYS A 281 -0.65 15.27 -18.09
CA LYS A 281 -2.04 15.76 -18.12
C LYS A 281 -2.97 14.75 -18.79
N ASP A 282 -2.57 14.22 -19.94
CA ASP A 282 -3.36 13.23 -20.69
C ASP A 282 -3.54 11.94 -19.87
N LYS A 283 -2.52 11.53 -19.11
CA LYS A 283 -2.60 10.39 -18.22
C LYS A 283 -3.63 10.56 -17.10
N VAL A 284 -3.66 11.74 -16.47
CA VAL A 284 -4.66 12.05 -15.44
C VAL A 284 -6.07 12.12 -16.05
N ALA A 285 -6.23 12.83 -17.17
CA ALA A 285 -7.52 12.91 -17.86
C ALA A 285 -8.05 11.53 -18.26
N SER A 286 -7.20 10.66 -18.80
CA SER A 286 -7.58 9.29 -19.16
C SER A 286 -7.98 8.45 -17.93
N GLU A 287 -7.33 8.63 -16.78
CA GLU A 287 -7.73 7.94 -15.53
C GLU A 287 -9.05 8.46 -15.00
N GLU A 288 -9.32 9.76 -15.09
CA GLU A 288 -10.60 10.37 -14.70
C GLU A 288 -11.74 9.92 -15.61
N GLU A 289 -11.51 9.88 -16.93
CA GLU A 289 -12.46 9.35 -17.91
C GLU A 289 -12.77 7.88 -17.65
N GLN A 290 -11.77 7.06 -17.31
CA GLN A 290 -11.98 5.67 -16.97
C GLN A 290 -12.83 5.52 -15.68
N MET A 291 -12.52 6.30 -14.63
CA MET A 291 -13.32 6.29 -13.40
C MET A 291 -14.77 6.73 -13.65
N ALA A 292 -14.96 7.74 -14.51
CA ALA A 292 -16.31 8.18 -14.90
C ALA A 292 -17.04 7.09 -15.68
N SER A 293 -16.39 6.44 -16.63
CA SER A 293 -16.93 5.32 -17.40
C SER A 293 -17.31 4.15 -16.52
N ASP A 294 -16.42 3.77 -15.59
CA ASP A 294 -16.67 2.69 -14.64
C ASP A 294 -17.88 3.01 -13.74
N TYR A 295 -17.99 4.27 -13.26
CA TYR A 295 -19.12 4.71 -12.45
C TYR A 295 -20.44 4.72 -13.25
N ILE A 296 -20.42 5.22 -14.48
CA ILE A 296 -21.59 5.25 -15.37
C ILE A 296 -22.10 3.84 -15.68
N GLY A 297 -21.19 2.89 -15.85
CA GLY A 297 -21.50 1.48 -16.10
C GLY A 297 -22.10 0.73 -14.91
N LEU A 298 -22.20 1.34 -13.72
CA LEU A 298 -22.80 0.72 -12.55
C LEU A 298 -24.33 0.72 -12.61
N PRO A 299 -25.00 -0.32 -12.06
CA PRO A 299 -26.44 -0.27 -11.78
C PRO A 299 -26.80 0.92 -10.87
N PRO A 300 -28.00 1.50 -10.96
CA PRO A 300 -28.38 2.69 -10.20
C PRO A 300 -28.20 2.58 -8.69
N ALA A 301 -28.45 1.39 -8.10
CA ALA A 301 -28.25 1.13 -6.68
C ALA A 301 -26.77 1.18 -6.30
N GLU A 302 -25.90 0.64 -7.14
CA GLU A 302 -24.44 0.69 -6.92
C GLU A 302 -23.90 2.11 -7.07
N GLN A 303 -24.38 2.88 -8.06
CA GLN A 303 -24.00 4.29 -8.25
C GLN A 303 -24.31 5.13 -7.00
N VAL A 304 -25.51 5.03 -6.45
CA VAL A 304 -25.90 5.86 -5.31
C VAL A 304 -25.22 5.43 -4.01
N VAL A 305 -24.99 4.14 -3.83
CA VAL A 305 -24.28 3.63 -2.65
C VAL A 305 -22.78 4.02 -2.70
N LEU A 306 -22.14 3.91 -3.88
CA LEU A 306 -20.77 4.37 -4.09
C LEU A 306 -20.66 5.89 -3.92
N TRP A 307 -21.61 6.66 -4.44
CA TRP A 307 -21.66 8.10 -4.21
C TRP A 307 -21.67 8.45 -2.73
N ARG A 308 -22.56 7.81 -1.95
CA ARG A 308 -22.63 8.07 -0.50
C ARG A 308 -21.35 7.67 0.22
N LEU A 309 -20.70 6.58 -0.20
CA LEU A 309 -19.40 6.17 0.32
C LEU A 309 -18.31 7.23 0.05
N LEU A 310 -18.25 7.75 -1.18
CA LEU A 310 -17.31 8.81 -1.58
C LEU A 310 -17.53 10.10 -0.79
N GLU A 311 -18.79 10.46 -0.56
CA GLU A 311 -19.15 11.67 0.20
C GLU A 311 -18.83 11.56 1.69
N GLN A 312 -19.07 10.41 2.31
CA GLN A 312 -18.95 10.23 3.75
C GLN A 312 -17.60 9.69 4.21
N GLY A 313 -16.86 9.03 3.32
CA GLY A 313 -15.55 8.45 3.64
C GLY A 313 -15.61 7.54 4.87
N GLN A 314 -14.80 7.83 5.88
CA GLN A 314 -14.74 7.05 7.13
C GLN A 314 -16.05 7.06 7.94
N LYS A 315 -16.90 8.06 7.75
CA LYS A 315 -18.20 8.18 8.45
C LYS A 315 -19.30 7.39 7.78
N PHE A 316 -19.03 6.73 6.67
CA PHE A 316 -20.04 5.98 5.90
C PHE A 316 -20.70 4.90 6.74
N ARG A 317 -22.03 4.98 6.80
CA ARG A 317 -22.90 4.00 7.45
C ARG A 317 -24.00 3.64 6.46
N PRO A 318 -23.86 2.50 5.74
CA PRO A 318 -24.69 2.20 4.57
C PRO A 318 -26.17 1.97 4.85
N TYR A 319 -26.53 1.69 6.09
CA TYR A 319 -27.88 1.24 6.47
C TYR A 319 -28.58 2.17 7.44
N ASP A 320 -27.95 3.29 7.83
CA ASP A 320 -28.60 4.26 8.71
C ASP A 320 -29.71 5.04 7.99
N ALA A 321 -30.57 5.69 8.76
CA ALA A 321 -31.70 6.44 8.23
C ALA A 321 -31.27 7.55 7.25
N ALA A 322 -30.11 8.19 7.50
CA ALA A 322 -29.58 9.25 6.66
C ALA A 322 -29.10 8.70 5.29
N ALA A 323 -28.44 7.54 5.29
CA ALA A 323 -28.02 6.89 4.06
C ALA A 323 -29.23 6.42 3.23
N LEU A 324 -30.21 5.77 3.86
CA LEU A 324 -31.42 5.30 3.18
C LEU A 324 -32.22 6.47 2.58
N ALA A 325 -32.36 7.58 3.30
CA ALA A 325 -33.01 8.79 2.80
C ALA A 325 -32.23 9.39 1.61
N PHE A 326 -30.91 9.43 1.67
CA PHE A 326 -30.07 9.85 0.56
C PHE A 326 -30.26 8.97 -0.68
N TYR A 327 -30.29 7.65 -0.50
CA TYR A 327 -30.52 6.73 -1.62
C TYR A 327 -31.88 6.95 -2.27
N GLU A 328 -32.93 7.10 -1.44
CA GLU A 328 -34.27 7.38 -1.94
C GLU A 328 -34.34 8.71 -2.69
N GLU A 329 -33.70 9.76 -2.16
CA GLU A 329 -33.64 11.08 -2.82
C GLU A 329 -33.00 10.99 -4.21
N LYS A 330 -31.84 10.30 -4.30
CA LYS A 330 -31.08 10.23 -5.56
C LYS A 330 -31.65 9.24 -6.58
N LEU A 331 -32.26 8.13 -6.12
CA LEU A 331 -32.90 7.14 -7.00
C LEU A 331 -34.36 7.46 -7.38
N GLY A 332 -35.00 8.29 -6.58
CA GLY A 332 -36.46 8.52 -6.72
C GLY A 332 -37.33 7.36 -6.25
N LYS A 333 -36.74 6.32 -5.64
CA LYS A 333 -37.41 5.14 -5.05
C LYS A 333 -36.66 4.67 -3.81
N LYS A 334 -37.40 4.02 -2.90
CA LYS A 334 -36.80 3.45 -1.68
C LYS A 334 -35.80 2.34 -2.01
N LEU A 335 -34.71 2.35 -1.32
CA LEU A 335 -33.71 1.29 -1.29
C LEU A 335 -33.72 0.66 0.11
N THR A 336 -33.97 -0.64 0.19
CA THR A 336 -33.95 -1.36 1.47
C THR A 336 -32.50 -1.63 1.94
N PRO A 337 -32.26 -1.85 3.24
CA PRO A 337 -30.92 -2.23 3.72
C PRO A 337 -30.33 -3.46 3.01
N ALA A 338 -31.17 -4.46 2.70
CA ALA A 338 -30.72 -5.64 1.96
C ALA A 338 -30.30 -5.32 0.51
N GLN A 339 -31.00 -4.40 -0.15
CA GLN A 339 -30.61 -3.95 -1.49
C GLN A 339 -29.33 -3.10 -1.46
N ALA A 340 -29.14 -2.28 -0.42
CA ALA A 340 -27.90 -1.55 -0.22
C ALA A 340 -26.70 -2.50 0.05
N GLN A 341 -26.93 -3.58 0.83
CA GLN A 341 -25.92 -4.64 1.01
C GLN A 341 -25.59 -5.32 -0.32
N ASN A 342 -26.59 -5.71 -1.12
CA ASN A 342 -26.37 -6.33 -2.42
C ASN A 342 -25.58 -5.40 -3.36
N ALA A 343 -25.85 -4.09 -3.33
CA ALA A 343 -25.08 -3.11 -4.10
C ALA A 343 -23.60 -3.04 -3.65
N LEU A 344 -23.34 -3.05 -2.34
CA LEU A 344 -21.98 -3.10 -1.80
C LEU A 344 -21.27 -4.41 -2.16
N ASP A 345 -21.96 -5.53 -2.13
CA ASP A 345 -21.39 -6.82 -2.52
C ASP A 345 -21.12 -6.88 -4.04
N GLY A 346 -22.00 -6.27 -4.85
CA GLY A 346 -21.75 -6.06 -6.28
C GLY A 346 -20.49 -5.25 -6.55
N LEU A 347 -20.32 -4.10 -5.87
CA LEU A 347 -19.14 -3.25 -5.98
C LEU A 347 -17.85 -3.96 -5.53
N ARG A 348 -17.94 -4.81 -4.51
CA ARG A 348 -16.80 -5.61 -4.02
C ARG A 348 -16.44 -6.78 -4.96
N GLY A 349 -17.43 -7.37 -5.58
CA GLY A 349 -17.27 -8.52 -6.50
C GLY A 349 -16.70 -8.16 -7.88
N ARG A 350 -16.57 -6.88 -8.21
CA ARG A 350 -16.00 -6.44 -9.48
C ARG A 350 -14.51 -6.74 -9.60
N ASN A 351 -14.01 -6.77 -10.83
CA ASN A 351 -12.59 -6.91 -11.11
C ASN A 351 -12.14 -5.76 -12.05
N PRO A 352 -11.41 -4.76 -11.54
CA PRO A 352 -10.99 -4.60 -10.14
C PRO A 352 -12.16 -4.30 -9.19
N SER A 353 -12.01 -4.68 -7.91
CA SER A 353 -12.95 -4.30 -6.85
C SER A 353 -12.99 -2.78 -6.69
N MET A 354 -14.18 -2.21 -6.51
CA MET A 354 -14.34 -0.77 -6.27
C MET A 354 -14.47 -0.43 -4.78
N VAL A 355 -14.88 -1.40 -3.96
CA VAL A 355 -15.12 -1.21 -2.53
C VAL A 355 -14.40 -2.27 -1.72
N TRP A 356 -13.63 -1.82 -0.75
CA TRP A 356 -13.01 -2.62 0.29
C TRP A 356 -13.94 -2.71 1.52
N LYS A 357 -13.94 -3.84 2.22
CA LYS A 357 -14.67 -4.04 3.48
C LYS A 357 -13.75 -4.67 4.52
N SER A 358 -13.74 -4.12 5.74
CA SER A 358 -13.12 -4.78 6.88
C SER A 358 -14.02 -5.89 7.42
N LEU A 359 -13.42 -6.79 8.21
CA LEU A 359 -14.16 -7.79 8.96
C LEU A 359 -15.23 -7.17 9.86
N ARG A 360 -14.95 -6.00 10.44
CA ARG A 360 -15.87 -5.26 11.33
C ARG A 360 -17.00 -4.53 10.59
N GLY A 361 -17.13 -4.74 9.28
CA GLY A 361 -18.20 -4.16 8.48
C GLY A 361 -18.00 -2.70 8.11
N GLU A 362 -16.78 -2.19 8.19
CA GLU A 362 -16.44 -0.85 7.71
C GLU A 362 -16.12 -0.91 6.22
N TYR A 363 -16.54 0.09 5.48
CA TYR A 363 -16.34 0.19 4.03
C TYR A 363 -15.42 1.36 3.67
N ALA A 364 -14.67 1.21 2.59
CA ALA A 364 -13.89 2.25 1.95
C ALA A 364 -13.82 1.98 0.44
N VAL A 365 -13.52 2.99 -0.37
CA VAL A 365 -13.19 2.73 -1.78
C VAL A 365 -11.89 1.92 -1.87
N ASP A 366 -11.79 1.03 -2.85
CA ASP A 366 -10.58 0.20 -2.97
C ASP A 366 -9.39 1.01 -3.50
N ASP A 367 -9.63 1.94 -4.41
CA ASP A 367 -8.61 2.89 -4.89
C ASP A 367 -8.84 4.31 -4.36
N ALA A 368 -7.89 4.84 -3.60
CA ALA A 368 -7.95 6.19 -3.06
C ALA A 368 -8.03 7.28 -4.16
N ALA A 369 -7.62 6.99 -5.40
CA ALA A 369 -7.76 7.90 -6.54
C ALA A 369 -9.22 8.28 -6.81
N MET A 370 -10.18 7.41 -6.48
CA MET A 370 -11.62 7.71 -6.62
C MET A 370 -12.08 8.84 -5.70
N HIS A 371 -11.51 8.97 -4.49
CA HIS A 371 -11.81 10.12 -3.62
C HIS A 371 -11.29 11.42 -4.20
N HIS A 372 -10.08 11.40 -4.78
CA HIS A 372 -9.52 12.57 -5.42
C HIS A 372 -10.37 12.99 -6.63
N TRP A 373 -10.67 12.07 -7.52
CA TRP A 373 -11.55 12.29 -8.67
C TRP A 373 -12.92 12.85 -8.26
N TYR A 374 -13.57 12.25 -7.24
CA TYR A 374 -14.83 12.74 -6.70
C TYR A 374 -14.71 14.18 -6.18
N GLY A 375 -13.65 14.49 -5.44
CA GLY A 375 -13.41 15.83 -4.91
C GLY A 375 -13.22 16.88 -6.00
N VAL A 376 -12.47 16.58 -7.06
CA VAL A 376 -12.31 17.43 -8.23
C VAL A 376 -13.66 17.63 -8.93
N ALA A 377 -14.38 16.55 -9.23
CA ALA A 377 -15.67 16.63 -9.91
C ALA A 377 -16.74 17.41 -9.12
N ILE A 378 -16.75 17.35 -7.79
CA ILE A 378 -17.63 18.17 -6.93
C ILE A 378 -17.24 19.64 -7.02
N ASN A 379 -15.94 19.98 -6.91
CA ASN A 379 -15.46 21.35 -6.95
C ASN A 379 -15.75 22.02 -8.30
N ASP A 380 -15.66 21.27 -9.38
CA ASP A 380 -15.94 21.74 -10.75
C ASP A 380 -17.42 21.73 -11.11
N GLY A 381 -18.30 21.28 -10.19
CA GLY A 381 -19.75 21.14 -10.45
C GLY A 381 -20.08 20.10 -11.51
N ALA A 382 -19.18 19.15 -11.74
CA ALA A 382 -19.29 18.09 -12.74
C ALA A 382 -19.82 16.75 -12.17
N TRP A 383 -20.16 16.72 -10.89
CA TRP A 383 -20.73 15.53 -10.25
C TRP A 383 -22.27 15.54 -10.25
N PRO A 384 -22.98 14.43 -10.48
CA PRO A 384 -22.44 13.15 -10.98
C PRO A 384 -22.03 13.23 -12.46
N PRO A 385 -21.18 12.31 -12.95
CA PRO A 385 -20.77 12.29 -14.35
C PRO A 385 -21.94 12.26 -15.32
N ARG A 386 -21.82 12.94 -16.45
CA ARG A 386 -22.87 12.96 -17.49
C ARG A 386 -23.12 11.54 -18.01
N GLY A 387 -24.40 11.14 -18.07
CA GLY A 387 -24.79 9.78 -18.45
C GLY A 387 -24.93 8.81 -17.28
N ALA A 388 -24.61 9.21 -16.04
CA ALA A 388 -24.96 8.41 -14.88
C ALA A 388 -26.49 8.33 -14.72
N LEU A 389 -27.00 7.13 -14.46
CA LEU A 389 -28.45 6.88 -14.34
C LEU A 389 -29.10 7.68 -13.19
N VAL A 390 -28.31 8.02 -12.17
CA VAL A 390 -28.72 8.85 -11.04
C VAL A 390 -28.85 10.34 -11.43
N SER A 391 -28.10 10.82 -12.42
CA SER A 391 -28.17 12.21 -12.88
C SER A 391 -29.52 12.55 -13.55
N ASP A 392 -30.12 11.59 -14.26
CA ASP A 392 -31.39 11.78 -14.94
C ASP A 392 -32.56 11.98 -13.96
N VAL A 393 -32.47 11.38 -12.78
CA VAL A 393 -33.48 11.54 -11.71
C VAL A 393 -33.38 12.92 -11.08
N VAL A 394 -32.17 13.42 -10.89
CA VAL A 394 -31.91 14.76 -10.32
C VAL A 394 -32.34 15.86 -11.29
N ALA A 395 -32.08 15.69 -12.58
CA ALA A 395 -32.51 16.63 -13.63
C ALA A 395 -34.04 16.75 -13.76
N LYS A 396 -34.77 15.64 -13.61
CA LYS A 396 -36.22 15.62 -13.66
C LYS A 396 -36.92 16.27 -12.46
N LYS A 397 -36.22 16.41 -11.32
CA LYS A 397 -36.76 17.06 -10.10
C LYS A 397 -36.49 18.58 -10.02
N ARG A 398 -35.68 19.16 -10.92
CA ARG A 398 -35.56 20.64 -10.99
C ARG A 398 -36.82 21.19 -11.64
N PRO A 399 -37.60 22.02 -10.94
CA PRO A 399 -38.76 22.64 -11.57
C PRO A 399 -38.28 23.50 -12.75
N ARG A 400 -38.86 23.31 -13.92
CA ARG A 400 -38.66 24.24 -15.03
C ARG A 400 -39.08 25.62 -14.54
N LYS A 401 -38.10 26.53 -14.40
CA LYS A 401 -38.36 27.97 -14.19
C LYS A 401 -38.91 28.57 -15.49
#